data_947050a315d14c23a67d0553cf513aca
#
_entry.id   947050a315d14c23a67d0553cf513aca
#
_cell.length_a   1.000
_cell.length_b   1.000
_cell.length_c   1.000
_cell.angle_alpha   90.00
_cell.angle_beta   90.00
_cell.angle_gamma   90.00
#
_symmetry.space_group_name_H-M   'P 1'
#
loop_
_entity.id
_entity.type
_entity.pdbx_description
1 polymer ?
#
loop_
_entity_poly.entity_id
_entity_poly.type
_entity_poly.pdbx_seq_one_letter_code
_entity_poly.pdbx_strand_id
1 'polypeptide(L)'
;MHKPIFLNHRLWEGESTIELALPARWNVQVLRMNGDGKRVLGESDYDASLLGLMPQVRGHKEVCVVFDDLSRPARTSRLVPSLLRLFEKCGIGDEQVRFLCALGA
;
A
#
# COMPACT_ATOMS: atom_id res chain seq x y z
N MET A 1 32.90 19.84 -1.64
CA MET A 1 32.25 18.80 -2.45
C MET A 1 31.17 18.12 -1.64
N HIS A 2 30.03 17.87 -2.22
CA HIS A 2 28.90 17.22 -1.56
C HIS A 2 28.62 15.88 -2.22
N LYS A 3 28.09 14.93 -1.40
CA LYS A 3 27.54 13.67 -1.91
C LYS A 3 26.02 13.78 -1.93
N PRO A 4 25.38 13.83 -3.10
CA PRO A 4 23.93 13.86 -3.14
C PRO A 4 23.34 12.50 -2.79
N ILE A 5 22.33 12.49 -1.95
CA ILE A 5 21.46 11.35 -1.68
C ILE A 5 20.06 11.74 -2.06
N PHE A 6 19.37 10.87 -2.79
CA PHE A 6 17.99 11.11 -3.19
C PHE A 6 17.06 10.30 -2.31
N LEU A 7 16.14 11.00 -1.64
CA LEU A 7 15.13 10.42 -0.76
C LEU A 7 13.75 10.52 -1.41
N ASN A 8 12.98 9.47 -1.32
CA ASN A 8 11.58 9.51 -1.74
C ASN A 8 10.79 10.47 -0.87
N HIS A 9 9.89 11.21 -1.51
CA HIS A 9 9.12 12.26 -0.86
C HIS A 9 7.69 12.24 -1.38
N ARG A 10 6.72 12.46 -0.48
CA ARG A 10 5.30 12.54 -0.81
C ARG A 10 4.77 11.34 -1.61
N LEU A 11 5.09 10.14 -1.17
CA LEU A 11 4.71 8.91 -1.87
C LEU A 11 3.21 8.74 -2.10
N TRP A 12 2.38 9.40 -1.27
CA TRP A 12 0.92 9.41 -1.40
C TRP A 12 0.39 10.36 -2.48
N GLU A 13 1.19 11.36 -2.87
CA GLU A 13 0.82 12.34 -3.91
C GLU A 13 1.45 12.01 -5.28
N GLY A 14 2.29 11.00 -5.34
CA GLY A 14 3.02 10.63 -6.54
C GLY A 14 4.46 10.23 -6.24
N GLU A 15 5.25 10.05 -7.27
CA GLU A 15 6.67 9.76 -7.14
C GLU A 15 7.47 11.05 -7.26
N SER A 16 8.09 11.46 -6.17
CA SER A 16 9.03 12.57 -6.15
C SER A 16 10.22 12.24 -5.27
N THR A 17 11.33 12.91 -5.54
CA THR A 17 12.55 12.76 -4.74
C THR A 17 13.05 14.11 -4.25
N ILE A 18 13.63 14.10 -3.07
CA ILE A 18 14.36 15.23 -2.53
C ILE A 18 15.84 14.89 -2.57
N GLU A 19 16.64 15.81 -3.06
CA GLU A 19 18.09 15.72 -2.97
C GLU A 19 18.54 16.22 -1.60
N LEU A 20 19.31 15.39 -0.91
CA LEU A 20 19.98 15.76 0.33
C LEU A 20 21.47 15.85 0.07
N ALA A 21 22.01 17.06 0.10
CA ALA A 21 23.44 17.30 -0.06
C ALA A 21 24.16 17.17 1.29
N LEU A 22 25.02 16.18 1.40
CA LEU A 22 25.80 15.93 2.62
C LEU A 22 27.27 16.30 2.43
N PRO A 23 27.95 16.76 3.49
CA PRO A 23 29.39 17.04 3.41
C PRO A 23 30.18 15.81 2.98
N ALA A 24 31.08 15.98 2.01
CA ALA A 24 31.87 14.86 1.46
C ALA A 24 32.75 14.16 2.52
N ARG A 25 33.08 14.86 3.61
CA ARG A 25 33.88 14.31 4.72
C ARG A 25 33.11 13.31 5.60
N TRP A 26 31.77 13.28 5.49
CA TRP A 26 30.98 12.33 6.26
C TRP A 26 31.06 10.94 5.64
N ASN A 27 31.20 9.96 6.51
CA ASN A 27 31.06 8.56 6.11
C ASN A 27 29.58 8.19 6.13
N VAL A 28 28.94 8.23 4.98
CA VAL A 28 27.51 8.01 4.81
C VAL A 28 27.25 6.62 4.28
N GLN A 29 26.41 5.88 4.99
CA GLN A 29 25.97 4.56 4.59
C GLN A 29 24.47 4.57 4.34
N VAL A 30 24.04 4.17 3.15
CA VAL A 30 22.63 4.05 2.79
C VAL A 30 22.22 2.59 2.96
N LEU A 31 21.32 2.37 3.90
CA LEU A 31 20.74 1.06 4.13
C LEU A 31 19.45 0.90 3.32
N ARG A 32 19.31 -0.22 2.67
CA ARG A 32 18.12 -0.55 1.89
C ARG A 32 17.42 -1.78 2.45
N MET A 33 16.11 -1.78 2.35
CA MET A 33 15.30 -2.92 2.76
C MET A 33 15.37 -4.04 1.71
N ASN A 34 15.16 -5.28 2.15
CA ASN A 34 15.20 -6.44 1.24
C ASN A 34 14.14 -6.36 0.12
N GLY A 35 13.07 -5.60 0.32
CA GLY A 35 12.04 -5.38 -0.69
C GLY A 35 12.42 -4.36 -1.77
N ASP A 36 13.47 -3.57 -1.55
CA ASP A 36 13.89 -2.55 -2.52
C ASP A 36 14.38 -3.21 -3.82
N GLY A 37 13.94 -2.67 -4.94
CA GLY A 37 14.27 -3.21 -6.26
C GLY A 37 13.50 -4.47 -6.67
N LYS A 38 12.57 -4.94 -5.84
CA LYS A 38 11.68 -6.03 -6.20
C LYS A 38 10.58 -5.52 -7.14
N ARG A 39 9.99 -6.45 -7.90
CA ARG A 39 8.88 -6.14 -8.79
C ARG A 39 7.70 -5.55 -8.00
N VAL A 40 7.16 -4.45 -8.49
CA VAL A 40 5.93 -3.87 -7.93
C VAL A 40 4.74 -4.78 -8.29
N LEU A 41 3.94 -5.12 -7.30
CA LEU A 41 2.73 -5.93 -7.50
C LEU A 41 1.69 -5.13 -8.28
N GLY A 42 1.04 -5.80 -9.23
CA GLY A 42 -0.07 -5.26 -9.99
C GLY A 42 -1.41 -5.83 -9.55
N GLU A 43 -2.48 -5.42 -10.23
CA GLU A 43 -3.84 -5.79 -9.89
C GLU A 43 -4.08 -7.31 -9.95
N SER A 44 -3.50 -7.99 -10.94
CA SER A 44 -3.59 -9.45 -11.05
C SER A 44 -2.92 -10.17 -9.87
N ASP A 45 -1.84 -9.62 -9.34
CA ASP A 45 -1.17 -10.16 -8.16
C ASP A 45 -2.05 -10.01 -6.91
N TYR A 46 -2.74 -8.87 -6.79
CA TYR A 46 -3.70 -8.64 -5.70
C TYR A 46 -4.87 -9.61 -5.79
N ASP A 47 -5.45 -9.79 -6.96
CA ASP A 47 -6.55 -10.72 -7.17
C ASP A 47 -6.15 -12.15 -6.76
N ALA A 48 -4.99 -12.60 -7.20
CA ALA A 48 -4.49 -13.94 -6.86
C ALA A 48 -4.25 -14.12 -5.36
N SER A 49 -3.64 -13.12 -4.72
CA SER A 49 -3.35 -13.17 -3.29
C SER A 49 -4.61 -13.14 -2.43
N LEU A 50 -5.60 -12.34 -2.82
CA LEU A 50 -6.83 -12.17 -2.06
C LEU A 50 -7.76 -13.39 -2.15
N LEU A 51 -7.61 -14.24 -3.17
CA LEU A 51 -8.42 -15.47 -3.28
C LEU A 51 -8.31 -16.35 -2.03
N GLY A 52 -7.19 -16.33 -1.34
CA GLY A 52 -7.00 -17.05 -0.09
C GLY A 52 -7.94 -16.63 1.05
N LEU A 53 -8.55 -15.45 0.95
CA LEU A 53 -9.50 -14.94 1.93
C LEU A 53 -10.94 -15.42 1.68
N MET A 54 -11.24 -16.03 0.55
CA MET A 54 -12.61 -16.46 0.22
C MET A 54 -13.27 -17.29 1.31
N PRO A 55 -12.59 -18.27 1.93
CA PRO A 55 -13.22 -19.09 2.99
C PRO A 55 -13.66 -18.26 4.21
N GLN A 56 -12.93 -17.19 4.53
CA GLN A 56 -13.26 -16.32 5.65
C GLN A 56 -14.37 -15.34 5.32
N VAL A 57 -14.55 -14.98 4.05
CA VAL A 57 -15.52 -13.96 3.61
C VAL A 57 -16.88 -14.59 3.27
N ARG A 58 -16.89 -15.77 2.67
CA ARG A 58 -18.13 -16.46 2.29
C ARG A 58 -19.06 -16.71 3.47
N GLY A 59 -20.34 -16.52 3.23
CA GLY A 59 -21.39 -16.76 4.22
C GLY A 59 -21.64 -15.62 5.19
N HIS A 60 -20.83 -14.57 5.13
CA HIS A 60 -21.07 -13.36 5.91
C HIS A 60 -21.98 -12.41 5.15
N LYS A 61 -22.75 -11.62 5.90
CA LYS A 61 -23.73 -10.66 5.34
C LYS A 61 -23.12 -9.28 5.12
N GLU A 62 -22.11 -8.94 5.89
CA GLU A 62 -21.44 -7.64 5.84
C GLU A 62 -19.93 -7.82 5.98
N VAL A 63 -19.19 -6.94 5.35
CA VAL A 63 -17.73 -6.88 5.45
C VAL A 63 -17.33 -5.45 5.79
N CYS A 64 -16.42 -5.31 6.73
CA CYS A 64 -15.80 -4.04 7.05
C CYS A 64 -14.32 -4.10 6.68
N VAL A 65 -13.91 -3.19 5.82
CA VAL A 65 -12.49 -3.02 5.44
C VAL A 65 -11.91 -1.87 6.23
N VAL A 66 -10.98 -2.17 7.11
CA VAL A 66 -10.27 -1.15 7.89
C VAL A 66 -8.96 -0.81 7.16
N PHE A 67 -8.74 0.45 6.89
CA PHE A 67 -7.55 0.92 6.17
C PHE A 67 -6.88 2.07 6.91
N ASP A 68 -5.61 2.29 6.60
CA ASP A 68 -4.79 3.34 7.19
C ASP A 68 -5.13 4.74 6.64
N ASP A 69 -4.77 5.76 7.40
CA ASP A 69 -4.99 7.15 7.03
C ASP A 69 -3.92 7.68 6.05
N LEU A 70 -4.06 8.94 5.66
CA LEU A 70 -3.16 9.62 4.72
C LEU A 70 -1.73 9.82 5.24
N SER A 71 -1.49 9.58 6.53
CA SER A 71 -0.13 9.66 7.09
C SER A 71 0.76 8.50 6.64
N ARG A 72 0.15 7.44 6.09
CA ARG A 72 0.86 6.25 5.60
C ARG A 72 0.97 6.27 4.07
N PRO A 73 2.15 5.99 3.49
CA PRO A 73 2.34 5.96 2.04
C PRO A 73 1.95 4.61 1.42
N ALA A 74 1.00 3.89 2.01
CA ALA A 74 0.67 2.51 1.62
C ALA A 74 -0.12 2.40 0.31
N ARG A 75 -0.68 3.50 -0.21
CA ARG A 75 -1.50 3.52 -1.44
C ARG A 75 -2.59 2.44 -1.47
N THR A 76 -3.28 2.29 -0.35
CA THR A 76 -4.29 1.25 -0.09
C THR A 76 -5.41 1.25 -1.13
N SER A 77 -5.72 2.42 -1.73
CA SER A 77 -6.73 2.54 -2.79
C SER A 77 -6.49 1.60 -3.99
N ARG A 78 -5.26 1.19 -4.23
CA ARG A 78 -4.92 0.24 -5.30
C ARG A 78 -5.49 -1.15 -5.08
N LEU A 79 -5.75 -1.52 -3.83
CA LEU A 79 -6.34 -2.82 -3.47
C LEU A 79 -7.86 -2.84 -3.61
N VAL A 80 -8.52 -1.69 -3.60
CA VAL A 80 -9.98 -1.62 -3.54
C VAL A 80 -10.67 -2.35 -4.69
N PRO A 81 -10.28 -2.18 -5.96
CA PRO A 81 -10.93 -2.92 -7.04
C PRO A 81 -10.84 -4.44 -6.88
N SER A 82 -9.68 -4.94 -6.44
CA SER A 82 -9.47 -6.38 -6.22
C SER A 82 -10.29 -6.91 -5.05
N LEU A 83 -10.42 -6.13 -3.97
CA LEU A 83 -11.28 -6.46 -2.83
C LEU A 83 -12.74 -6.55 -3.24
N LEU A 84 -13.25 -5.58 -4.00
CA LEU A 84 -14.63 -5.58 -4.45
C LEU A 84 -14.94 -6.78 -5.36
N ARG A 85 -14.01 -7.15 -6.24
CA ARG A 85 -14.16 -8.35 -7.06
C ARG A 85 -14.18 -9.63 -6.22
N LEU A 86 -13.35 -9.71 -5.17
CA LEU A 86 -13.38 -10.82 -4.23
C LEU A 86 -14.74 -10.93 -3.53
N PHE A 87 -15.26 -9.81 -3.04
CA PHE A 87 -16.53 -9.79 -2.32
C PHE A 87 -17.68 -10.18 -3.24
N GLU A 88 -17.69 -9.70 -4.47
CA GLU A 88 -18.67 -10.10 -5.48
C GLU A 88 -18.64 -11.62 -5.72
N LYS A 89 -17.45 -12.22 -5.85
CA LYS A 89 -17.29 -13.69 -5.97
C LYS A 89 -17.81 -14.44 -4.74
N CYS A 90 -17.82 -13.80 -3.59
CA CYS A 90 -18.35 -14.36 -2.34
C CYS A 90 -19.85 -14.10 -2.16
N GLY A 91 -20.51 -13.43 -3.11
CA GLY A 91 -21.93 -13.09 -3.02
C GLY A 91 -22.23 -11.87 -2.15
N ILE A 92 -21.24 -11.02 -1.90
CA ILE A 92 -21.39 -9.79 -1.11
C ILE A 92 -21.48 -8.62 -2.08
N GLY A 93 -22.61 -7.90 -2.04
CA GLY A 93 -22.84 -6.70 -2.84
C GLY A 93 -22.17 -5.46 -2.23
N ASP A 94 -22.04 -4.41 -3.04
CA ASP A 94 -21.38 -3.18 -2.63
C ASP A 94 -22.04 -2.52 -1.41
N GLU A 95 -23.34 -2.63 -1.27
CA GLU A 95 -24.11 -2.11 -0.15
C GLU A 95 -23.82 -2.81 1.19
N GLN A 96 -23.18 -3.99 1.12
CA GLN A 96 -22.81 -4.80 2.29
C GLN A 96 -21.35 -4.57 2.70
N VAL A 97 -20.64 -3.69 1.99
CA VAL A 97 -19.24 -3.39 2.25
C VAL A 97 -19.12 -2.01 2.90
N ARG A 98 -18.40 -1.95 4.00
CA ARG A 98 -18.07 -0.70 4.69
C ARG A 98 -16.57 -0.49 4.70
N PHE A 99 -16.16 0.74 4.49
CA PHE A 99 -14.76 1.16 4.62
C PHE A 99 -14.61 2.04 5.84
N LEU A 100 -13.70 1.67 6.72
CA LEU A 100 -13.40 2.40 7.94
C LEU A 100 -11.96 2.86 7.92
N CYS A 101 -11.76 4.18 7.95
CA CYS A 101 -10.42 4.75 8.08
C CYS A 101 -9.96 4.70 9.53
N ALA A 102 -8.85 4.04 9.78
CA ALA A 102 -8.21 4.00 11.08
C ALA A 102 -7.37 5.29 11.26
N LEU A 103 -7.98 6.30 11.85
CA LEU A 103 -7.30 7.55 12.14
C LEU A 103 -6.35 7.36 13.32
N GLY A 104 -5.08 7.72 13.12
CA GLY A 104 -4.12 7.82 14.21
C GLY A 104 -4.50 8.92 15.20
N ALA A 105 -4.14 8.72 16.44
CA ALA A 105 -4.32 9.73 17.47
C ALA A 105 -3.29 10.85 17.35
#